data_a530926ca54c07d0b12d6e1099fef36f
#
_entry.id   a530926ca54c07d0b12d6e1099fef36f
#
_cell.length_a   1.000
_cell.length_b   1.000
_cell.length_c   1.000
_cell.angle_alpha   90.00
_cell.angle_beta   90.00
_cell.angle_gamma   90.00
#
_symmetry.space_group_name_H-M   'P 1'
#
loop_
_entity.id
_entity.type
_entity.pdbx_description
1 polymer ?
#
loop_
_entity_poly.entity_id
_entity_poly.type
_entity_poly.pdbx_seq_one_letter_code
_entity_poly.pdbx_strand_id
1 'polypeptide(L)'
;YDIYNNTEKFTIKGVAPGAKIVPVKSLWVGDTVYAWLWLSGFDNQEHSWTFTGKPRVDIISNSWGVSNFPSFSTAPGMDVLSVILGILATPHSLDDNYPGVTIVSSAGNSGHGYGTIGMPNASPFGIAVGATTNNVFVGYGPFKDQPRFGSTTSHFNDVVDFSSRGPGIIGDPKPDLMSIGAHGFTPSNVLKTTKNSKEESFSLFGGTSMAAPLVSGSAAILMEGLNKQSKEYDPFTIKNILMSTAKDLQNDPFTQGSGL
;
A
#
# COMPACT_ATOMS: atom_id res chain seq x y z
N TYR A 1 13.90 22.11 -7.30
CA TYR A 1 12.64 22.65 -6.80
C TYR A 1 12.96 23.63 -5.69
N ASP A 2 12.62 24.88 -5.90
CA ASP A 2 12.88 25.93 -4.91
C ASP A 2 11.65 26.09 -4.01
N ILE A 3 11.68 25.45 -2.85
CA ILE A 3 10.60 25.53 -1.88
C ILE A 3 10.74 26.83 -1.00
N TYR A 4 11.96 27.41 -0.97
CA TYR A 4 12.29 28.50 -0.02
C TYR A 4 13.24 29.54 -0.62
N ASN A 5 13.16 29.85 -1.91
CA ASN A 5 14.14 30.67 -2.62
C ASN A 5 15.58 30.14 -2.50
N ASN A 6 15.72 28.86 -2.31
CA ASN A 6 17.01 28.21 -2.28
C ASN A 6 17.40 27.81 -3.71
N THR A 7 18.56 28.19 -4.16
CA THR A 7 19.06 27.90 -5.53
C THR A 7 19.48 26.46 -5.72
N GLU A 8 19.46 25.64 -4.67
CA GLU A 8 19.79 24.22 -4.76
C GLU A 8 18.65 23.44 -5.38
N LYS A 9 18.98 22.64 -6.41
CA LYS A 9 18.04 21.76 -7.08
C LYS A 9 17.99 20.42 -6.32
N PHE A 10 16.86 20.11 -5.72
CA PHE A 10 16.62 18.81 -5.09
C PHE A 10 15.94 17.86 -6.08
N THR A 11 16.43 16.64 -6.16
CA THR A 11 15.76 15.56 -6.87
C THR A 11 14.90 14.78 -5.89
N ILE A 12 13.59 14.83 -6.07
CA ILE A 12 12.65 13.99 -5.30
C ILE A 12 12.73 12.57 -5.87
N LYS A 13 13.06 11.61 -5.01
CA LYS A 13 13.12 10.19 -5.37
C LYS A 13 12.10 9.41 -4.53
N GLY A 14 11.51 8.37 -5.12
CA GLY A 14 10.74 7.37 -4.40
C GLY A 14 11.65 6.46 -3.55
N VAL A 15 11.03 5.57 -2.76
CA VAL A 15 11.74 4.62 -1.88
C VAL A 15 12.64 3.69 -2.70
N ALA A 16 12.17 3.19 -3.83
CA ALA A 16 12.92 2.31 -4.74
C ALA A 16 13.06 2.95 -6.13
N PRO A 17 13.96 3.94 -6.32
CA PRO A 17 14.03 4.71 -7.56
C PRO A 17 14.50 3.89 -8.77
N GLY A 18 15.08 2.72 -8.57
CA GLY A 18 15.49 1.78 -9.63
C GLY A 18 14.42 0.76 -10.02
N ALA A 19 13.31 0.69 -9.30
CA ALA A 19 12.24 -0.26 -9.61
C ALA A 19 11.55 0.07 -10.93
N LYS A 20 11.24 -0.97 -11.71
CA LYS A 20 10.42 -0.84 -12.93
C LYS A 20 8.95 -0.87 -12.56
N ILE A 21 8.16 0.00 -13.18
CA ILE A 21 6.73 0.10 -12.92
C ILE A 21 5.95 -0.40 -14.14
N VAL A 22 5.01 -1.32 -13.89
CA VAL A 22 4.01 -1.78 -14.85
C VAL A 22 2.67 -1.17 -14.45
N PRO A 23 2.25 -0.06 -15.06
CA PRO A 23 0.97 0.56 -14.73
C PRO A 23 -0.20 -0.25 -15.30
N VAL A 24 -1.19 -0.55 -14.48
CA VAL A 24 -2.41 -1.26 -14.88
C VAL A 24 -3.62 -0.43 -14.50
N LYS A 25 -4.47 -0.13 -15.48
CA LYS A 25 -5.73 0.58 -15.27
C LYS A 25 -6.86 -0.43 -15.13
N SER A 26 -7.21 -0.75 -13.90
CA SER A 26 -8.29 -1.69 -13.62
C SER A 26 -8.87 -1.40 -12.22
N LEU A 27 -10.16 -1.06 -12.17
CA LEU A 27 -10.90 -0.80 -10.92
C LEU A 27 -12.26 -1.51 -10.86
N TRP A 28 -12.66 -2.20 -11.92
CA TRP A 28 -13.81 -3.09 -11.89
C TRP A 28 -13.40 -4.47 -11.41
N VAL A 29 -14.27 -5.17 -10.67
CA VAL A 29 -13.93 -6.45 -10.02
C VAL A 29 -13.38 -7.47 -11.03
N GLY A 30 -14.06 -7.66 -12.16
CA GLY A 30 -13.60 -8.60 -13.20
C GLY A 30 -12.26 -8.21 -13.80
N ASP A 31 -12.08 -6.93 -14.15
CA ASP A 31 -10.82 -6.42 -14.71
C ASP A 31 -9.68 -6.51 -13.70
N THR A 32 -9.98 -6.29 -12.43
CA THR A 32 -8.98 -6.39 -11.35
C THR A 32 -8.49 -7.84 -11.20
N VAL A 33 -9.40 -8.79 -11.16
CA VAL A 33 -9.05 -10.22 -11.08
C VAL A 33 -8.24 -10.64 -12.31
N TYR A 34 -8.68 -10.22 -13.51
CA TYR A 34 -7.93 -10.46 -14.73
C TYR A 34 -6.51 -9.88 -14.66
N ALA A 35 -6.39 -8.62 -14.23
CA ALA A 35 -5.11 -7.94 -14.10
C ALA A 35 -4.19 -8.63 -13.08
N TRP A 36 -4.71 -9.03 -11.93
CA TRP A 36 -3.94 -9.73 -10.91
C TRP A 36 -3.42 -11.09 -11.39
N LEU A 37 -4.28 -11.89 -12.06
CA LEU A 37 -3.86 -13.15 -12.66
C LEU A 37 -2.77 -12.94 -13.70
N TRP A 38 -2.97 -11.98 -14.60
CA TRP A 38 -1.98 -11.66 -15.63
C TRP A 38 -0.64 -11.20 -15.03
N LEU A 39 -0.66 -10.28 -14.05
CA LEU A 39 0.54 -9.84 -13.35
C LEU A 39 1.25 -10.99 -12.62
N SER A 40 0.49 -11.91 -12.07
CA SER A 40 0.98 -13.11 -11.39
C SER A 40 1.52 -14.17 -12.35
N GLY A 41 1.49 -13.93 -13.65
CA GLY A 41 2.08 -14.81 -14.66
C GLY A 41 1.13 -15.85 -15.26
N PHE A 42 -0.18 -15.64 -15.14
CA PHE A 42 -1.16 -16.49 -15.77
C PHE A 42 -1.67 -15.87 -17.09
N ASP A 43 -1.87 -16.70 -18.08
CA ASP A 43 -2.55 -16.33 -19.34
C ASP A 43 -3.88 -17.07 -19.47
N ASN A 44 -4.88 -16.33 -19.96
CA ASN A 44 -6.17 -16.93 -20.28
C ASN A 44 -6.08 -17.61 -21.66
N GLN A 45 -6.26 -18.92 -21.67
CA GLN A 45 -6.31 -19.74 -22.87
C GLN A 45 -7.65 -20.46 -22.91
N GLU A 46 -8.51 -20.08 -23.86
CA GLU A 46 -9.79 -20.77 -24.13
C GLU A 46 -10.61 -21.12 -22.86
N HIS A 47 -10.84 -20.15 -21.98
CA HIS A 47 -11.58 -20.28 -20.72
C HIS A 47 -10.82 -20.90 -19.53
N SER A 48 -9.52 -21.14 -19.65
CA SER A 48 -8.68 -21.55 -18.53
C SER A 48 -7.51 -20.58 -18.32
N TRP A 49 -7.05 -20.47 -17.08
CA TRP A 49 -5.86 -19.70 -16.72
C TRP A 49 -4.68 -20.66 -16.52
N THR A 50 -3.61 -20.46 -17.28
CA THR A 50 -2.42 -21.31 -17.24
C THR A 50 -1.22 -20.49 -16.82
N PHE A 51 -0.44 -20.99 -15.86
CA PHE A 51 0.78 -20.36 -15.43
C PHE A 51 1.86 -20.44 -16.51
N THR A 52 2.51 -19.32 -16.79
CA THR A 52 3.51 -19.20 -17.87
C THR A 52 4.95 -19.47 -17.42
N GLY A 53 5.11 -19.99 -16.19
CA GLY A 53 6.40 -20.36 -15.61
C GLY A 53 7.07 -19.27 -14.77
N LYS A 54 6.58 -18.01 -14.82
CA LYS A 54 7.06 -16.94 -13.96
C LYS A 54 6.04 -15.80 -13.83
N PRO A 55 5.94 -15.14 -12.68
CA PRO A 55 5.22 -13.88 -12.56
C PRO A 55 5.80 -12.78 -13.45
N ARG A 56 4.95 -11.85 -13.88
CA ARG A 56 5.36 -10.66 -14.65
C ARG A 56 5.85 -9.51 -13.79
N VAL A 57 5.52 -9.55 -12.51
CA VAL A 57 5.95 -8.58 -11.50
C VAL A 57 6.33 -9.29 -10.20
N ASP A 58 7.21 -8.69 -9.43
CA ASP A 58 7.61 -9.19 -8.11
C ASP A 58 6.64 -8.72 -7.03
N ILE A 59 6.03 -7.55 -7.23
CA ILE A 59 5.14 -6.90 -6.27
C ILE A 59 3.92 -6.33 -7.00
N ILE A 60 2.74 -6.59 -6.46
CA ILE A 60 1.49 -5.90 -6.84
C ILE A 60 1.16 -4.88 -5.75
N SER A 61 1.02 -3.61 -6.14
CA SER A 61 0.70 -2.50 -5.22
C SER A 61 -0.71 -1.98 -5.48
N ASN A 62 -1.60 -2.10 -4.47
CA ASN A 62 -3.00 -1.73 -4.55
C ASN A 62 -3.29 -0.57 -3.59
N SER A 63 -3.42 0.64 -4.13
CA SER A 63 -3.82 1.83 -3.35
C SER A 63 -5.31 2.13 -3.51
N TRP A 64 -6.13 1.12 -3.40
CA TRP A 64 -7.58 1.20 -3.49
C TRP A 64 -8.24 0.15 -2.60
N GLY A 65 -9.55 0.27 -2.40
CA GLY A 65 -10.33 -0.71 -1.67
C GLY A 65 -11.81 -0.36 -1.71
N VAL A 66 -12.63 -1.31 -1.33
CA VAL A 66 -14.06 -1.14 -1.15
C VAL A 66 -14.33 -1.13 0.36
N SER A 67 -14.91 -0.04 0.85
CA SER A 67 -15.31 0.05 2.25
C SER A 67 -16.42 -0.95 2.54
N ASN A 68 -16.44 -1.45 3.77
CA ASN A 68 -17.50 -2.31 4.22
C ASN A 68 -18.79 -1.46 4.38
N PHE A 69 -19.75 -1.69 3.49
CA PHE A 69 -21.05 -1.06 3.59
C PHE A 69 -22.00 -1.98 4.39
N PRO A 70 -22.68 -1.47 5.41
CA PRO A 70 -23.64 -2.28 6.20
C PRO A 70 -24.75 -2.93 5.36
N SER A 71 -25.06 -2.37 4.19
CA SER A 71 -26.03 -2.91 3.25
C SER A 71 -25.55 -4.07 2.40
N PHE A 72 -24.25 -4.32 2.36
CA PHE A 72 -23.67 -5.48 1.71
C PHE A 72 -23.23 -6.46 2.80
N SER A 73 -23.75 -7.66 2.78
CA SER A 73 -23.32 -8.76 3.65
C SER A 73 -21.91 -9.24 3.24
N THR A 74 -20.97 -8.31 3.16
CA THR A 74 -19.60 -8.62 2.83
C THR A 74 -18.84 -8.87 4.12
N ALA A 75 -18.09 -9.95 4.13
CA ALA A 75 -17.16 -10.28 5.19
C ALA A 75 -15.74 -9.95 4.70
N PRO A 76 -15.19 -8.75 4.97
CA PRO A 76 -13.87 -8.37 4.49
C PRO A 76 -12.82 -9.39 4.93
N GLY A 77 -12.08 -9.95 3.97
CA GLY A 77 -11.15 -11.05 4.17
C GLY A 77 -11.70 -12.42 3.70
N MET A 78 -13.01 -12.60 3.65
CA MET A 78 -13.68 -13.78 3.08
C MET A 78 -14.46 -13.45 1.79
N ASP A 79 -14.42 -12.23 1.34
CA ASP A 79 -14.95 -11.83 0.05
C ASP A 79 -14.08 -12.33 -1.10
N VAL A 80 -14.65 -12.38 -2.30
CA VAL A 80 -13.99 -12.95 -3.48
C VAL A 80 -12.65 -12.28 -3.80
N LEU A 81 -12.54 -10.97 -3.63
CA LEU A 81 -11.29 -10.25 -3.91
C LEU A 81 -10.22 -10.57 -2.88
N SER A 82 -10.56 -10.60 -1.59
CA SER A 82 -9.63 -10.96 -0.52
C SER A 82 -9.15 -12.41 -0.64
N VAL A 83 -10.05 -13.32 -1.02
CA VAL A 83 -9.71 -14.74 -1.25
C VAL A 83 -8.76 -14.89 -2.45
N ILE A 84 -9.08 -14.26 -3.59
CA ILE A 84 -8.22 -14.31 -4.78
C ILE A 84 -6.84 -13.69 -4.47
N LEU A 85 -6.81 -12.55 -3.78
CA LEU A 85 -5.56 -11.94 -3.34
C LEU A 85 -4.74 -12.91 -2.48
N GLY A 86 -5.38 -13.57 -1.53
CA GLY A 86 -4.74 -14.55 -0.67
C GLY A 86 -4.17 -15.75 -1.45
N ILE A 87 -4.92 -16.26 -2.41
CA ILE A 87 -4.48 -17.34 -3.31
C ILE A 87 -3.24 -16.89 -4.09
N LEU A 88 -3.26 -15.70 -4.70
CA LEU A 88 -2.14 -15.19 -5.49
C LEU A 88 -0.91 -14.85 -4.66
N ALA A 89 -1.07 -14.53 -3.38
CA ALA A 89 0.05 -14.33 -2.46
C ALA A 89 0.66 -15.66 -1.97
N THR A 90 -0.03 -16.77 -2.14
CA THR A 90 0.37 -18.08 -1.61
C THR A 90 1.14 -18.87 -2.66
N PRO A 91 2.41 -19.26 -2.39
CA PRO A 91 3.16 -20.16 -3.28
C PRO A 91 2.43 -21.48 -3.49
N HIS A 92 2.56 -22.04 -4.68
CA HIS A 92 2.01 -23.35 -5.09
C HIS A 92 0.47 -23.46 -5.05
N SER A 93 -0.25 -22.33 -4.92
CA SER A 93 -1.70 -22.34 -4.74
C SER A 93 -2.50 -22.66 -6.01
N LEU A 94 -2.01 -22.27 -7.17
CA LEU A 94 -2.70 -22.43 -8.46
C LEU A 94 -1.92 -23.32 -9.45
N ASP A 95 -0.63 -23.49 -9.22
CA ASP A 95 0.28 -24.32 -10.01
C ASP A 95 1.46 -24.69 -9.12
N ASP A 96 1.96 -25.92 -9.24
CA ASP A 96 3.05 -26.43 -8.40
C ASP A 96 4.36 -25.60 -8.51
N ASN A 97 4.56 -24.91 -9.62
CA ASN A 97 5.73 -24.07 -9.86
C ASN A 97 5.46 -22.57 -9.59
N TYR A 98 4.25 -22.22 -9.15
CA TYR A 98 3.91 -20.83 -8.89
C TYR A 98 4.56 -20.34 -7.58
N PRO A 99 5.42 -19.30 -7.62
CA PRO A 99 6.15 -18.85 -6.43
C PRO A 99 5.34 -17.93 -5.50
N GLY A 100 4.11 -17.58 -5.87
CA GLY A 100 3.38 -16.48 -5.24
C GLY A 100 3.86 -15.11 -5.70
N VAL A 101 3.09 -14.06 -5.40
CA VAL A 101 3.46 -12.65 -5.64
C VAL A 101 3.23 -11.85 -4.36
N THR A 102 4.18 -11.00 -3.99
CA THR A 102 3.99 -10.10 -2.86
C THR A 102 2.94 -9.05 -3.19
N ILE A 103 1.84 -9.01 -2.43
CA ILE A 103 0.74 -8.09 -2.67
C ILE A 103 0.61 -7.13 -1.49
N VAL A 104 0.79 -5.84 -1.77
CA VAL A 104 0.70 -4.75 -0.80
C VAL A 104 -0.56 -3.93 -1.08
N SER A 105 -1.36 -3.70 -0.06
CA SER A 105 -2.63 -2.97 -0.18
C SER A 105 -2.75 -1.88 0.89
N SER A 106 -3.41 -0.78 0.54
CA SER A 106 -3.78 0.24 1.53
C SER A 106 -4.84 -0.30 2.48
N ALA A 107 -4.72 -0.07 3.79
CA ALA A 107 -5.68 -0.59 4.77
C ALA A 107 -7.09 0.01 4.64
N GLY A 108 -7.19 1.20 4.07
CA GLY A 108 -8.43 1.98 3.97
C GLY A 108 -8.39 3.25 4.81
N ASN A 109 -9.31 4.17 4.53
CA ASN A 109 -9.39 5.50 5.15
C ASN A 109 -10.74 5.68 5.90
N SER A 110 -11.24 4.62 6.53
CA SER A 110 -12.54 4.56 7.22
C SER A 110 -12.41 4.52 8.75
N GLY A 111 -11.20 4.79 9.30
CA GLY A 111 -10.97 4.92 10.73
C GLY A 111 -11.77 6.09 11.32
N HIS A 112 -11.76 6.24 12.62
CA HIS A 112 -10.88 5.63 13.64
C HIS A 112 -11.52 4.45 14.39
N GLY A 113 -12.70 3.99 13.99
CA GLY A 113 -13.34 2.83 14.60
C GLY A 113 -12.64 1.51 14.24
N TYR A 114 -12.84 0.50 15.08
CA TYR A 114 -12.39 -0.86 14.81
C TYR A 114 -13.27 -1.57 13.77
N GLY A 115 -12.70 -2.59 13.09
CA GLY A 115 -13.41 -3.33 12.05
C GLY A 115 -13.69 -2.50 10.80
N THR A 116 -12.84 -1.52 10.51
CA THR A 116 -12.99 -0.60 9.36
C THR A 116 -12.10 -0.95 8.17
N ILE A 117 -11.33 -2.03 8.26
CA ILE A 117 -10.58 -2.58 7.12
C ILE A 117 -11.55 -3.02 6.03
N GLY A 118 -11.30 -2.59 4.80
CA GLY A 118 -12.13 -2.94 3.64
C GLY A 118 -11.60 -4.12 2.81
N MET A 119 -12.26 -4.39 1.69
CA MET A 119 -11.85 -5.38 0.68
C MET A 119 -10.91 -4.74 -0.35
N PRO A 120 -9.91 -5.41 -0.87
CA PRO A 120 -9.36 -6.74 -0.55
C PRO A 120 -8.35 -6.70 0.59
N ASN A 121 -8.23 -5.58 1.28
CA ASN A 121 -7.15 -5.24 2.20
C ASN A 121 -7.17 -6.07 3.48
N ALA A 122 -8.34 -6.66 3.79
CA ALA A 122 -8.53 -7.57 4.91
C ALA A 122 -8.00 -8.99 4.66
N SER A 123 -7.45 -9.29 3.47
CA SER A 123 -6.85 -10.60 3.20
C SER A 123 -5.70 -10.88 4.18
N PRO A 124 -5.70 -12.04 4.86
CA PRO A 124 -4.66 -12.37 5.84
C PRO A 124 -3.28 -12.59 5.21
N PHE A 125 -3.23 -12.91 3.92
CA PHE A 125 -1.99 -13.28 3.22
C PHE A 125 -1.31 -12.10 2.49
N GLY A 126 -2.07 -11.05 2.16
CA GLY A 126 -1.50 -9.79 1.67
C GLY A 126 -0.90 -8.94 2.79
N ILE A 127 -0.29 -7.83 2.42
CA ILE A 127 0.26 -6.83 3.34
C ILE A 127 -0.66 -5.61 3.32
N ALA A 128 -1.45 -5.42 4.37
CA ALA A 128 -2.29 -4.25 4.56
C ALA A 128 -1.51 -3.15 5.28
N VAL A 129 -1.48 -1.94 4.71
CA VAL A 129 -0.67 -0.83 5.22
C VAL A 129 -1.56 0.30 5.73
N GLY A 130 -1.43 0.59 7.02
CA GLY A 130 -2.04 1.75 7.66
C GLY A 130 -1.21 3.02 7.50
N ALA A 131 -1.77 4.15 7.91
CA ALA A 131 -1.15 5.46 7.74
C ALA A 131 -0.74 6.11 9.06
N THR A 132 0.49 6.64 9.09
CA THR A 132 1.00 7.49 10.15
C THR A 132 1.17 8.93 9.69
N THR A 133 1.35 9.85 10.65
CA THR A 133 1.70 11.23 10.37
C THR A 133 3.19 11.38 10.06
N ASN A 134 3.49 12.32 9.19
CA ASN A 134 4.83 12.89 9.08
C ASN A 134 4.83 14.27 9.74
N ASN A 135 5.12 14.32 11.02
CA ASN A 135 4.99 15.53 11.83
C ASN A 135 6.17 16.53 11.67
N VAL A 136 7.07 16.29 10.73
CA VAL A 136 8.11 17.27 10.37
C VAL A 136 7.49 18.54 9.80
N PHE A 137 6.20 18.50 9.44
CA PHE A 137 5.48 19.65 8.92
C PHE A 137 4.86 20.47 10.07
N VAL A 138 5.68 21.21 10.78
CA VAL A 138 5.26 22.21 11.80
C VAL A 138 4.63 23.44 11.13
N GLY A 139 3.84 23.33 10.12
CA GLY A 139 3.22 24.44 9.44
C GLY A 139 4.15 25.62 9.14
N TYR A 140 3.87 26.39 8.11
CA TYR A 140 4.64 27.57 7.74
C TYR A 140 3.71 28.77 7.60
N GLY A 141 4.18 29.95 7.98
CA GLY A 141 3.41 31.19 7.90
C GLY A 141 2.15 31.13 8.79
N PRO A 142 0.95 31.43 8.24
CA PRO A 142 -0.30 31.45 9.00
C PRO A 142 -0.70 30.09 9.59
N PHE A 143 -0.09 29.02 9.13
CA PHE A 143 -0.36 27.64 9.58
C PHE A 143 0.71 27.10 10.55
N LYS A 144 1.58 27.99 11.04
CA LYS A 144 2.56 27.63 12.05
C LYS A 144 1.82 27.13 13.30
N ASP A 145 2.28 26.02 13.84
CA ASP A 145 1.74 25.38 15.04
C ASP A 145 0.27 24.92 14.94
N GLN A 146 -0.30 24.89 13.74
CA GLN A 146 -1.62 24.31 13.54
C GLN A 146 -1.54 22.92 12.93
N PRO A 147 -2.33 21.94 13.44
CA PRO A 147 -2.43 20.64 12.81
C PRO A 147 -2.96 20.84 11.39
N ARG A 148 -2.11 20.57 10.42
CA ARG A 148 -2.51 20.62 9.03
C ARG A 148 -3.36 19.38 8.77
N PHE A 149 -4.52 19.51 8.14
CA PHE A 149 -5.39 18.42 7.73
C PHE A 149 -6.30 17.80 8.81
N GLY A 150 -6.67 18.52 9.83
CA GLY A 150 -7.61 18.01 10.83
C GLY A 150 -7.11 16.78 11.59
N SER A 151 -5.83 16.51 11.52
CA SER A 151 -5.25 15.41 12.26
C SER A 151 -5.39 15.64 13.76
N THR A 152 -5.88 14.65 14.45
CA THR A 152 -6.02 14.67 15.90
C THR A 152 -4.72 14.38 16.62
N THR A 153 -3.66 14.01 15.89
CA THR A 153 -2.39 13.66 16.52
C THR A 153 -1.43 14.84 16.53
N SER A 154 -0.80 15.05 17.66
CA SER A 154 0.27 16.04 17.87
C SER A 154 1.66 15.41 17.84
N HIS A 155 1.74 14.10 17.64
CA HIS A 155 2.99 13.34 17.76
C HIS A 155 3.49 12.88 16.40
N PHE A 156 4.80 12.92 16.26
CA PHE A 156 5.50 12.39 15.09
C PHE A 156 5.33 10.87 15.01
N ASN A 157 5.04 10.38 13.81
CA ASN A 157 4.79 8.96 13.53
C ASN A 157 3.57 8.36 14.23
N ASP A 158 2.67 9.16 14.75
CA ASP A 158 1.45 8.64 15.33
C ASP A 158 0.46 8.18 14.23
N VAL A 159 -0.41 7.24 14.58
CA VAL A 159 -1.42 6.73 13.66
C VAL A 159 -2.47 7.81 13.41
N VAL A 160 -2.73 8.11 12.13
CA VAL A 160 -3.77 9.09 11.78
C VAL A 160 -5.16 8.52 11.98
N ASP A 161 -6.09 9.37 12.39
CA ASP A 161 -7.47 8.97 12.70
C ASP A 161 -8.23 8.35 11.53
N PHE A 162 -7.98 8.76 10.30
CA PHE A 162 -8.62 8.16 9.14
C PHE A 162 -8.12 6.74 8.80
N SER A 163 -6.94 6.31 9.31
CA SER A 163 -6.41 4.98 9.03
C SER A 163 -7.38 3.90 9.51
N SER A 164 -7.79 3.02 8.60
CA SER A 164 -8.65 1.88 8.94
C SER A 164 -7.96 0.94 9.92
N ARG A 165 -8.74 0.35 10.82
CA ARG A 165 -8.29 -0.51 11.93
C ARG A 165 -8.95 -1.86 11.87
N GLY A 166 -8.23 -2.88 12.33
CA GLY A 166 -8.75 -4.23 12.52
C GLY A 166 -9.78 -4.35 13.63
N PRO A 167 -10.14 -5.56 14.01
CA PRO A 167 -9.58 -6.82 13.50
C PRO A 167 -9.97 -7.13 12.06
N GLY A 168 -9.23 -8.03 11.43
CA GLY A 168 -9.70 -8.74 10.25
C GLY A 168 -10.82 -9.72 10.60
N ILE A 169 -11.41 -10.41 9.62
CA ILE A 169 -12.58 -11.26 9.84
C ILE A 169 -12.31 -12.48 10.70
N ILE A 170 -11.10 -12.98 10.70
CA ILE A 170 -10.66 -14.12 11.53
C ILE A 170 -10.11 -13.66 12.89
N GLY A 171 -10.26 -12.37 13.23
CA GLY A 171 -9.72 -11.79 14.46
C GLY A 171 -8.23 -11.42 14.34
N ASP A 172 -7.65 -11.50 13.17
CA ASP A 172 -6.25 -11.17 12.89
C ASP A 172 -5.99 -9.66 13.03
N PRO A 173 -4.79 -9.28 13.52
CA PRO A 173 -4.39 -7.88 13.54
C PRO A 173 -4.28 -7.33 12.13
N LYS A 174 -4.98 -6.22 11.89
CA LYS A 174 -4.89 -5.40 10.69
C LYS A 174 -4.91 -3.93 11.10
N PRO A 175 -4.16 -3.05 10.41
CA PRO A 175 -3.24 -3.34 9.29
C PRO A 175 -2.11 -4.28 9.72
N ASP A 176 -1.33 -4.82 8.77
CA ASP A 176 -0.16 -5.64 9.09
C ASP A 176 0.99 -4.75 9.61
N LEU A 177 1.16 -3.57 9.01
CA LEU A 177 2.14 -2.57 9.41
C LEU A 177 1.71 -1.16 8.97
N MET A 178 2.46 -0.17 9.42
CA MET A 178 2.22 1.24 9.16
C MET A 178 3.26 1.83 8.21
N SER A 179 2.90 2.91 7.55
CA SER A 179 3.85 3.78 6.85
C SER A 179 3.30 5.21 6.77
N ILE A 180 4.12 6.15 6.30
CA ILE A 180 3.73 7.56 6.21
C ILE A 180 2.58 7.71 5.20
N GLY A 181 1.44 8.21 5.66
CA GLY A 181 0.25 8.44 4.84
C GLY A 181 -0.35 9.83 5.01
N ALA A 182 0.14 10.64 5.94
CA ALA A 182 -0.29 12.02 6.12
C ALA A 182 0.92 12.95 6.31
N HIS A 183 1.31 13.70 5.36
CA HIS A 183 1.01 13.80 3.94
C HIS A 183 2.32 13.93 3.18
N GLY A 184 2.33 13.71 1.89
CA GLY A 184 3.51 13.89 1.06
C GLY A 184 3.22 14.66 -0.22
N PHE A 185 4.28 15.05 -0.92
CA PHE A 185 4.18 15.63 -2.25
C PHE A 185 4.19 14.53 -3.29
N THR A 186 3.23 14.58 -4.21
CA THR A 186 3.22 13.72 -5.40
C THR A 186 3.26 14.56 -6.66
N PRO A 187 3.80 14.05 -7.78
CA PRO A 187 3.64 14.71 -9.06
C PRO A 187 2.16 14.88 -9.37
N SER A 188 1.77 16.08 -9.75
CA SER A 188 0.42 16.32 -10.25
C SER A 188 0.28 15.90 -11.71
N ASN A 189 -0.96 15.85 -12.22
CA ASN A 189 -1.22 15.42 -13.58
C ASN A 189 -0.63 16.41 -14.59
N VAL A 190 0.50 16.05 -15.19
CA VAL A 190 1.24 16.88 -16.16
C VAL A 190 0.43 17.21 -17.42
N LEU A 191 -0.63 16.44 -17.73
CA LEU A 191 -1.49 16.69 -18.91
C LEU A 191 -2.36 17.94 -18.75
N LYS A 192 -2.49 18.48 -17.55
CA LYS A 192 -3.21 19.75 -17.27
C LYS A 192 -2.33 20.98 -17.30
N THR A 193 -1.00 20.83 -17.31
CA THR A 193 -0.09 21.96 -17.41
C THR A 193 0.00 22.46 -18.84
N THR A 194 -0.86 23.37 -19.23
CA THR A 194 -0.66 24.17 -20.44
C THR A 194 0.35 25.27 -20.16
N LYS A 195 1.07 25.73 -21.19
CA LYS A 195 2.08 26.80 -21.08
C LYS A 195 1.62 28.07 -20.34
N ASN A 196 0.32 28.23 -20.15
CA ASN A 196 -0.32 29.39 -19.52
C ASN A 196 -1.02 29.04 -18.19
N SER A 197 -0.98 27.79 -17.72
CA SER A 197 -1.56 27.44 -16.43
C SER A 197 -0.51 27.60 -15.33
N LYS A 198 -0.90 28.25 -14.24
CA LYS A 198 -0.12 28.30 -13.00
C LYS A 198 -0.35 27.02 -12.16
N GLU A 199 -0.70 25.91 -12.79
CA GLU A 199 -0.94 24.66 -12.09
C GLU A 199 0.38 24.11 -11.55
N GLU A 200 0.37 23.72 -10.29
CA GLU A 200 1.53 23.21 -9.60
C GLU A 200 1.91 21.83 -10.16
N SER A 201 3.20 21.60 -10.39
CA SER A 201 3.72 20.30 -10.85
C SER A 201 3.68 19.23 -9.77
N PHE A 202 3.41 19.62 -8.53
CA PHE A 202 3.28 18.74 -7.37
C PHE A 202 2.08 19.15 -6.55
N SER A 203 1.40 18.16 -6.00
CA SER A 203 0.28 18.37 -5.09
C SER A 203 0.50 17.60 -3.79
N LEU A 204 -0.16 18.06 -2.74
CA LEU A 204 -0.24 17.31 -1.50
C LEU A 204 -1.16 16.12 -1.70
N PHE A 205 -0.70 14.96 -1.26
CA PHE A 205 -1.46 13.72 -1.27
C PHE A 205 -1.38 13.06 0.10
N GLY A 206 -2.47 12.45 0.54
CA GLY A 206 -2.56 11.73 1.80
C GLY A 206 -3.54 10.56 1.70
N GLY A 207 -3.42 9.66 2.64
CA GLY A 207 -4.21 8.44 2.72
C GLY A 207 -3.33 7.20 2.94
N THR A 208 -3.94 6.10 3.32
CA THR A 208 -3.27 4.78 3.29
C THR A 208 -2.83 4.41 1.88
N SER A 209 -3.44 5.05 0.85
CA SER A 209 -3.01 4.96 -0.55
C SER A 209 -1.63 5.55 -0.82
N MET A 210 -1.12 6.43 0.05
CA MET A 210 0.26 6.90 0.03
C MET A 210 1.19 5.97 0.80
N ALA A 211 0.72 5.41 1.90
CA ALA A 211 1.49 4.52 2.76
C ALA A 211 1.84 3.19 2.06
N ALA A 212 0.90 2.60 1.35
CA ALA A 212 1.10 1.32 0.66
C ALA A 212 2.24 1.32 -0.37
N PRO A 213 2.39 2.29 -1.29
CA PRO A 213 3.50 2.29 -2.23
C PRO A 213 4.87 2.51 -1.58
N LEU A 214 4.94 3.14 -0.40
CA LEU A 214 6.19 3.25 0.34
C LEU A 214 6.64 1.87 0.84
N VAL A 215 5.71 1.06 1.37
CA VAL A 215 5.98 -0.32 1.77
C VAL A 215 6.30 -1.18 0.55
N SER A 216 5.62 -0.99 -0.59
CA SER A 216 5.96 -1.69 -1.83
C SER A 216 7.40 -1.39 -2.26
N GLY A 217 7.83 -0.13 -2.15
CA GLY A 217 9.22 0.26 -2.39
C GLY A 217 10.20 -0.39 -1.41
N SER A 218 9.84 -0.45 -0.13
CA SER A 218 10.66 -1.11 0.89
C SER A 218 10.80 -2.62 0.62
N ALA A 219 9.70 -3.27 0.22
CA ALA A 219 9.71 -4.67 -0.22
C ALA A 219 10.63 -4.89 -1.42
N ALA A 220 10.61 -3.99 -2.41
CA ALA A 220 11.49 -4.07 -3.58
C ALA A 220 12.98 -3.98 -3.20
N ILE A 221 13.34 -3.08 -2.28
CA ILE A 221 14.71 -2.97 -1.77
C ILE A 221 15.11 -4.24 -1.00
N LEU A 222 14.20 -4.78 -0.17
CA LEU A 222 14.44 -6.01 0.56
C LEU A 222 14.70 -7.19 -0.39
N MET A 223 13.86 -7.35 -1.42
CA MET A 223 14.03 -8.38 -2.46
C MET A 223 15.37 -8.23 -3.18
N GLU A 224 15.75 -7.00 -3.55
CA GLU A 224 17.06 -6.75 -4.16
C GLU A 224 18.21 -7.17 -3.21
N GLY A 225 18.09 -6.87 -1.92
CA GLY A 225 19.08 -7.25 -0.92
C GLY A 225 19.21 -8.77 -0.74
N LEU A 226 18.09 -9.49 -0.71
CA LEU A 226 18.06 -10.94 -0.62
C LEU A 226 18.64 -11.59 -1.89
N ASN A 227 18.28 -11.09 -3.06
CA ASN A 227 18.81 -11.55 -4.34
C ASN A 227 20.34 -11.38 -4.43
N LYS A 228 20.87 -10.23 -3.99
CA LYS A 228 22.35 -10.00 -3.94
C LYS A 228 23.06 -10.98 -3.00
N GLN A 229 22.37 -11.51 -2.01
CA GLN A 229 22.91 -12.51 -1.08
C GLN A 229 22.59 -13.95 -1.51
N SER A 230 21.97 -14.15 -2.67
CA SER A 230 21.52 -15.46 -3.19
C SER A 230 20.62 -16.20 -2.18
N LYS A 231 19.79 -15.47 -1.44
CA LYS A 231 18.82 -16.02 -0.51
C LYS A 231 17.49 -16.22 -1.20
N GLU A 232 16.91 -17.38 -1.02
CA GLU A 232 15.55 -17.68 -1.44
C GLU A 232 14.55 -16.96 -0.54
N TYR A 233 13.45 -16.51 -1.10
CA TYR A 233 12.33 -15.90 -0.39
C TYR A 233 11.02 -16.13 -1.14
N ASP A 234 9.95 -16.05 -0.42
CA ASP A 234 8.58 -16.05 -0.90
C ASP A 234 7.82 -14.79 -0.38
N PRO A 235 6.56 -14.58 -0.76
CA PRO A 235 5.79 -13.44 -0.28
C PRO A 235 5.65 -13.39 1.25
N PHE A 236 5.57 -14.54 1.92
CA PHE A 236 5.46 -14.61 3.38
C PHE A 236 6.77 -14.25 4.06
N THR A 237 7.91 -14.64 3.48
CA THR A 237 9.24 -14.22 3.94
C THR A 237 9.37 -12.71 3.91
N ILE A 238 8.97 -12.06 2.81
CA ILE A 238 8.99 -10.60 2.69
C ILE A 238 8.07 -9.94 3.73
N LYS A 239 6.84 -10.43 3.86
CA LYS A 239 5.89 -9.93 4.85
C LYS A 239 6.46 -10.06 6.27
N ASN A 240 6.96 -11.23 6.63
CA ASN A 240 7.48 -11.50 7.97
C ASN A 240 8.70 -10.64 8.32
N ILE A 241 9.62 -10.42 7.38
CA ILE A 241 10.77 -9.54 7.62
C ILE A 241 10.29 -8.10 7.86
N LEU A 242 9.42 -7.58 7.01
CA LEU A 242 8.88 -6.22 7.18
C LEU A 242 8.17 -6.06 8.53
N MET A 243 7.31 -7.01 8.91
CA MET A 243 6.58 -6.98 10.17
C MET A 243 7.49 -7.14 11.39
N SER A 244 8.45 -8.07 11.34
CA SER A 244 9.33 -8.34 12.49
C SER A 244 10.38 -7.25 12.75
N THR A 245 10.66 -6.42 11.76
CA THR A 245 11.61 -5.30 11.86
C THR A 245 10.92 -3.94 12.03
N ALA A 246 9.59 -3.92 12.03
CA ALA A 246 8.81 -2.72 12.24
C ALA A 246 9.01 -2.15 13.64
N LYS A 247 9.01 -0.82 13.73
CA LYS A 247 9.13 -0.11 15.02
C LYS A 247 7.76 -0.03 15.69
N ASP A 248 7.65 -0.56 16.89
CA ASP A 248 6.46 -0.43 17.73
C ASP A 248 6.15 1.06 18.00
N LEU A 249 4.92 1.46 17.70
CA LEU A 249 4.41 2.82 17.95
C LEU A 249 3.64 2.92 19.28
N GLN A 250 3.58 1.84 20.05
CA GLN A 250 2.90 1.75 21.35
C GLN A 250 1.37 1.90 21.28
N ASN A 251 0.78 1.58 20.12
CA ASN A 251 -0.65 1.42 19.95
C ASN A 251 -1.04 -0.06 20.02
N ASP A 252 -2.34 -0.33 20.09
CA ASP A 252 -2.81 -1.71 20.04
C ASP A 252 -2.60 -2.34 18.64
N PRO A 253 -2.51 -3.69 18.56
CA PRO A 253 -2.23 -4.37 17.30
C PRO A 253 -3.29 -4.15 16.20
N PHE A 254 -4.53 -3.86 16.55
CA PHE A 254 -5.57 -3.57 15.55
C PHE A 254 -5.48 -2.14 14.99
N THR A 255 -4.74 -1.27 15.66
CA THR A 255 -4.49 0.10 15.23
C THR A 255 -3.21 0.21 14.40
N GLN A 256 -2.12 -0.42 14.83
CA GLN A 256 -0.79 -0.27 14.21
C GLN A 256 -0.25 -1.53 13.52
N GLY A 257 -0.87 -2.69 13.70
CA GLY A 257 -0.26 -3.96 13.32
C GLY A 257 1.06 -4.19 14.06
N SER A 258 2.12 -4.47 13.30
CA SER A 258 3.48 -4.61 13.84
C SER A 258 4.20 -3.27 14.08
N GLY A 259 3.63 -2.15 13.61
CA GLY A 259 4.24 -0.81 13.74
C GLY A 259 4.76 -0.23 12.42
N LEU A 260 5.72 0.71 12.49
CA LEU A 260 6.24 1.52 11.38
C LEU A 260 7.56 0.96 10.85
#